data_aea17bed5d218741484b2e51894c8b3a
#
_entry.id   aea17bed5d218741484b2e51894c8b3a
#
_cell.length_a   1.000
_cell.length_b   1.000
_cell.length_c   1.000
_cell.angle_alpha   90.00
_cell.angle_beta   90.00
_cell.angle_gamma   90.00
#
_symmetry.space_group_name_H-M   'P 1'
#
loop_
_entity.id
_entity.type
_entity.pdbx_description
1 polymer ?
#
loop_
_entity_poly.entity_id
_entity_poly.type
_entity_poly.pdbx_seq_one_letter_code
_entity_poly.pdbx_strand_id
1 'polypeptide(L)'
;MEARILVVDDEKEILDTLAEFMKGLDYRADFADTVGAALALMQRNDYDVFLLDKNMPDSQNNKEGGMSLLKYAKEHMPGTEVIMMTGYATVESAVEAMKLGAFDYITKPVSLKDVQQKIDRILEYKRFINSENTLRTYKILHNQILNSLVNLDDLSENQLEKTLRTLGARIDQVFGLQKDYETIIEVQADALEKIEGYVEHLKEVVPEESPYYVLIEKINEECNKRITA
;
A
#
# COMPACT_ATOMS: atom_id res chain seq x y z
N MET A 1 -3.88 3.55 -11.53
CA MET A 1 -3.40 2.19 -11.95
C MET A 1 -4.35 1.17 -11.37
N GLU A 2 -4.77 0.22 -12.17
CA GLU A 2 -5.62 -0.89 -11.76
C GLU A 2 -4.82 -1.81 -10.81
N ALA A 3 -5.31 -2.01 -9.59
CA ALA A 3 -4.60 -2.80 -8.59
C ALA A 3 -4.57 -4.29 -8.98
N ARG A 4 -3.42 -4.94 -8.79
CA ARG A 4 -3.25 -6.35 -9.11
C ARG A 4 -3.23 -7.22 -7.85
N ILE A 5 -4.12 -8.20 -7.82
CA ILE A 5 -4.39 -9.03 -6.64
C ILE A 5 -4.15 -10.50 -6.99
N LEU A 6 -3.49 -11.25 -6.10
CA LEU A 6 -3.44 -12.70 -6.17
C LEU A 6 -4.28 -13.30 -5.04
N VAL A 7 -5.21 -14.16 -5.39
CA VAL A 7 -6.04 -14.91 -4.44
C VAL A 7 -5.61 -16.38 -4.44
N VAL A 8 -5.34 -16.91 -3.26
CA VAL A 8 -4.88 -18.30 -3.10
C VAL A 8 -5.72 -19.00 -2.05
N ASP A 9 -6.47 -20.05 -2.48
CA ASP A 9 -7.35 -20.82 -1.61
C ASP A 9 -7.58 -22.19 -2.27
N ASP A 10 -7.54 -23.30 -1.52
CA ASP A 10 -7.82 -24.64 -2.06
C ASP A 10 -9.31 -24.92 -2.21
N GLU A 11 -10.17 -24.09 -1.62
CA GLU A 11 -11.62 -24.15 -1.76
C GLU A 11 -12.09 -23.42 -3.03
N LYS A 12 -12.43 -24.18 -4.05
CA LYS A 12 -12.86 -23.63 -5.35
C LYS A 12 -14.07 -22.68 -5.23
N GLU A 13 -14.99 -22.96 -4.31
CA GLU A 13 -16.18 -22.12 -4.08
C GLU A 13 -15.78 -20.70 -3.61
N ILE A 14 -14.72 -20.59 -2.81
CA ILE A 14 -14.19 -19.31 -2.35
C ILE A 14 -13.53 -18.56 -3.52
N LEU A 15 -12.71 -19.26 -4.32
CA LEU A 15 -12.09 -18.69 -5.51
C LEU A 15 -13.14 -18.18 -6.51
N ASP A 16 -14.16 -18.99 -6.82
CA ASP A 16 -15.23 -18.62 -7.75
C ASP A 16 -16.03 -17.40 -7.23
N THR A 17 -16.35 -17.36 -5.93
CA THR A 17 -17.05 -16.24 -5.29
C THR A 17 -16.23 -14.95 -5.34
N LEU A 18 -14.94 -15.02 -5.00
CA LEU A 18 -14.05 -13.87 -5.05
C LEU A 18 -13.77 -13.42 -6.49
N ALA A 19 -13.70 -14.37 -7.45
CA ALA A 19 -13.52 -14.05 -8.86
C ALA A 19 -14.72 -13.28 -9.42
N GLU A 20 -15.95 -13.68 -9.10
CA GLU A 20 -17.16 -12.97 -9.51
C GLU A 20 -17.22 -11.58 -8.88
N PHE A 21 -16.92 -11.48 -7.59
CA PHE A 21 -16.90 -10.22 -6.87
C PHE A 21 -15.89 -9.22 -7.45
N MET A 22 -14.66 -9.67 -7.73
CA MET A 22 -13.60 -8.80 -8.24
C MET A 22 -13.82 -8.33 -9.68
N LYS A 23 -14.60 -9.06 -10.49
CA LYS A 23 -15.00 -8.59 -11.83
C LYS A 23 -15.84 -7.31 -11.82
N GLY A 24 -16.54 -7.04 -10.73
CA GLY A 24 -17.34 -5.83 -10.54
C GLY A 24 -16.57 -4.63 -10.01
N LEU A 25 -15.27 -4.81 -9.72
CA LEU A 25 -14.39 -3.82 -9.13
C LEU A 25 -13.22 -3.53 -10.09
N ASP A 26 -12.57 -2.41 -9.92
CA ASP A 26 -11.41 -1.98 -10.72
C ASP A 26 -10.10 -2.70 -10.29
N TYR A 27 -10.16 -4.04 -10.14
CA TYR A 27 -9.04 -4.88 -9.78
C TYR A 27 -8.71 -5.89 -10.87
N ARG A 28 -7.41 -6.13 -11.09
CA ARG A 28 -6.93 -7.30 -11.82
C ARG A 28 -6.63 -8.42 -10.84
N ALA A 29 -7.35 -9.53 -10.93
CA ALA A 29 -7.15 -10.63 -10.01
C ALA A 29 -6.69 -11.90 -10.76
N ASP A 30 -5.63 -12.53 -10.23
CA ASP A 30 -5.20 -13.89 -10.59
C ASP A 30 -5.56 -14.83 -9.42
N PHE A 31 -5.81 -16.11 -9.72
CA PHE A 31 -6.30 -17.10 -8.76
C PHE A 31 -5.41 -18.34 -8.80
N ALA A 32 -5.13 -18.92 -7.63
CA ALA A 32 -4.40 -20.17 -7.49
C ALA A 32 -5.05 -21.06 -6.43
N ASP A 33 -5.18 -22.34 -6.75
CA ASP A 33 -5.75 -23.37 -5.88
C ASP A 33 -4.69 -24.21 -5.16
N THR A 34 -3.42 -24.01 -5.47
CA THR A 34 -2.29 -24.70 -4.88
C THR A 34 -1.13 -23.77 -4.57
N VAL A 35 -0.31 -24.12 -3.59
CA VAL A 35 0.93 -23.40 -3.25
C VAL A 35 1.86 -23.32 -4.46
N GLY A 36 1.98 -24.40 -5.25
CA GLY A 36 2.83 -24.42 -6.44
C GLY A 36 2.37 -23.46 -7.52
N ALA A 37 1.04 -23.42 -7.80
CA ALA A 37 0.46 -22.47 -8.75
C ALA A 37 0.66 -21.01 -8.27
N ALA A 38 0.43 -20.74 -6.98
CA ALA A 38 0.66 -19.43 -6.39
C ALA A 38 2.12 -18.97 -6.55
N LEU A 39 3.09 -19.82 -6.22
CA LEU A 39 4.52 -19.50 -6.40
C LEU A 39 4.88 -19.22 -7.86
N ALA A 40 4.32 -20.00 -8.79
CA ALA A 40 4.56 -19.77 -10.23
C ALA A 40 4.01 -18.41 -10.70
N LEU A 41 2.87 -17.96 -10.18
CA LEU A 41 2.31 -16.65 -10.45
C LEU A 41 3.13 -15.53 -9.80
N MET A 42 3.52 -15.68 -8.53
CA MET A 42 4.37 -14.73 -7.79
C MET A 42 5.72 -14.49 -8.47
N GLN A 43 6.31 -15.51 -9.08
CA GLN A 43 7.60 -15.39 -9.79
C GLN A 43 7.50 -14.68 -11.13
N ARG A 44 6.32 -14.61 -11.73
CA ARG A 44 6.13 -14.07 -13.10
C ARG A 44 5.51 -12.68 -13.11
N ASN A 45 4.87 -12.28 -12.03
CA ASN A 45 4.06 -11.06 -11.99
C ASN A 45 4.30 -10.31 -10.69
N ASP A 46 4.13 -8.98 -10.79
CA ASP A 46 4.05 -8.12 -9.62
C ASP A 46 2.60 -7.98 -9.18
N TYR A 47 2.39 -7.92 -7.86
CA TYR A 47 1.08 -7.77 -7.25
C TYR A 47 1.08 -6.69 -6.18
N ASP A 48 -0.06 -6.06 -5.99
CA ASP A 48 -0.27 -5.10 -4.92
C ASP A 48 -0.68 -5.77 -3.61
N VAL A 49 -1.55 -6.78 -3.72
CA VAL A 49 -2.15 -7.47 -2.58
C VAL A 49 -2.19 -8.97 -2.84
N PHE A 50 -1.86 -9.75 -1.81
CA PHE A 50 -2.17 -11.17 -1.74
C PHE A 50 -3.28 -11.43 -0.75
N LEU A 51 -4.27 -12.24 -1.15
CA LEU A 51 -5.25 -12.88 -0.27
C LEU A 51 -4.86 -14.36 -0.17
N LEU A 52 -4.33 -14.80 0.95
CA LEU A 52 -3.80 -16.16 1.11
C LEU A 52 -4.61 -16.94 2.14
N ASP A 53 -5.17 -18.09 1.78
CA ASP A 53 -5.67 -19.03 2.79
C ASP A 53 -4.51 -19.57 3.63
N LYS A 54 -4.66 -19.47 4.94
CA LYS A 54 -3.66 -19.96 5.91
C LYS A 54 -3.44 -21.45 5.78
N ASN A 55 -4.53 -22.22 5.64
CA ASN A 55 -4.54 -23.67 5.80
C ASN A 55 -4.30 -24.45 4.50
N MET A 56 -3.71 -23.81 3.49
CA MET A 56 -3.36 -24.46 2.22
C MET A 56 -2.47 -25.69 2.45
N PRO A 57 -2.79 -26.84 1.83
CA PRO A 57 -1.88 -27.97 1.84
C PRO A 57 -0.63 -27.66 1.01
N ASP A 58 0.55 -27.91 1.60
CA ASP A 58 1.82 -27.84 0.89
C ASP A 58 2.10 -29.14 0.10
N SER A 59 3.25 -29.22 -0.56
CA SER A 59 3.68 -30.41 -1.31
C SER A 59 3.88 -31.67 -0.44
N GLN A 60 3.96 -31.51 0.88
CA GLN A 60 4.08 -32.58 1.88
C GLN A 60 2.75 -32.82 2.61
N ASN A 61 1.66 -32.21 2.15
CA ASN A 61 0.33 -32.24 2.75
C ASN A 61 0.25 -31.65 4.18
N ASN A 62 1.19 -30.76 4.56
CA ASN A 62 1.10 -29.96 5.77
C ASN A 62 0.16 -28.77 5.51
N LYS A 63 -0.67 -28.41 6.49
CA LYS A 63 -1.62 -27.29 6.39
C LYS A 63 -0.99 -25.94 6.76
N GLU A 64 0.21 -25.68 6.30
CA GLU A 64 0.95 -24.43 6.55
C GLU A 64 1.39 -23.72 5.26
N GLY A 65 0.84 -24.13 4.13
CA GLY A 65 1.22 -23.60 2.84
C GLY A 65 1.00 -22.09 2.72
N GLY A 66 -0.10 -21.56 3.27
CA GLY A 66 -0.35 -20.12 3.30
C GLY A 66 0.68 -19.34 4.12
N MET A 67 1.12 -19.88 5.26
CA MET A 67 2.17 -19.24 6.07
C MET A 67 3.53 -19.29 5.35
N SER A 68 3.79 -20.33 4.58
CA SER A 68 5.01 -20.45 3.74
C SER A 68 4.98 -19.43 2.61
N LEU A 69 3.83 -19.22 1.97
CA LEU A 69 3.62 -18.17 0.94
C LEU A 69 3.79 -16.77 1.53
N LEU A 70 3.27 -16.51 2.75
CA LEU A 70 3.47 -15.24 3.45
C LEU A 70 4.97 -14.96 3.66
N LYS A 71 5.73 -15.93 4.18
CA LYS A 71 7.19 -15.79 4.37
C LYS A 71 7.89 -15.50 3.04
N TYR A 72 7.58 -16.29 2.01
CA TYR A 72 8.12 -16.07 0.67
C TYR A 72 7.84 -14.67 0.13
N ALA A 73 6.58 -14.20 0.26
CA ALA A 73 6.17 -12.87 -0.17
C ALA A 73 6.98 -11.76 0.53
N LYS A 74 7.12 -11.84 1.85
CA LYS A 74 7.86 -10.82 2.63
C LYS A 74 9.36 -10.82 2.36
N GLU A 75 9.95 -11.95 2.02
CA GLU A 75 11.37 -12.05 1.65
C GLU A 75 11.67 -11.58 0.23
N HIS A 76 10.78 -11.86 -0.74
CA HIS A 76 11.07 -11.68 -2.17
C HIS A 76 10.26 -10.56 -2.83
N MET A 77 9.14 -10.15 -2.24
CA MET A 77 8.19 -9.18 -2.81
C MET A 77 7.84 -8.09 -1.79
N PRO A 78 8.81 -7.27 -1.34
CA PRO A 78 8.60 -6.32 -0.23
C PRO A 78 7.58 -5.22 -0.55
N GLY A 79 7.26 -5.02 -1.84
CA GLY A 79 6.22 -4.08 -2.28
C GLY A 79 4.78 -4.64 -2.25
N THR A 80 4.60 -5.93 -1.88
CA THR A 80 3.28 -6.57 -1.85
C THR A 80 2.78 -6.74 -0.43
N GLU A 81 1.53 -6.35 -0.17
CA GLU A 81 0.91 -6.56 1.13
C GLU A 81 0.07 -7.84 1.14
N VAL A 82 0.03 -8.48 2.31
CA VAL A 82 -0.60 -9.80 2.46
C VAL A 82 -1.74 -9.73 3.47
N ILE A 83 -2.92 -10.18 3.05
CA ILE A 83 -4.06 -10.47 3.92
C ILE A 83 -4.19 -11.98 4.05
N MET A 84 -4.18 -12.49 5.28
CA MET A 84 -4.39 -13.92 5.54
C MET A 84 -5.87 -14.22 5.68
N MET A 85 -6.37 -15.26 5.02
CA MET A 85 -7.71 -15.81 5.22
C MET A 85 -7.62 -17.07 6.11
N THR A 86 -8.56 -17.26 7.04
CA THR A 86 -8.53 -18.42 7.94
C THR A 86 -9.91 -18.85 8.43
N GLY A 87 -10.19 -20.14 8.40
CA GLY A 87 -11.40 -20.72 9.00
C GLY A 87 -11.32 -20.86 10.52
N TYR A 88 -10.13 -20.82 11.10
CA TYR A 88 -9.88 -20.93 12.54
C TYR A 88 -9.07 -19.73 13.02
N ALA A 89 -9.76 -18.62 13.26
CA ALA A 89 -9.14 -17.45 13.85
C ALA A 89 -8.98 -17.67 15.37
N THR A 90 -7.83 -18.20 15.79
CA THR A 90 -7.40 -18.05 17.17
C THR A 90 -6.56 -16.78 17.28
N VAL A 91 -6.55 -16.17 18.47
CA VAL A 91 -5.71 -14.99 18.74
C VAL A 91 -4.24 -15.32 18.42
N GLU A 92 -3.78 -16.52 18.79
CA GLU A 92 -2.41 -16.97 18.55
C GLU A 92 -2.08 -17.04 17.07
N SER A 93 -2.99 -17.57 16.23
CA SER A 93 -2.76 -17.69 14.77
C SER A 93 -2.74 -16.36 14.05
N ALA A 94 -3.57 -15.42 14.49
CA ALA A 94 -3.57 -14.06 13.96
C ALA A 94 -2.29 -13.32 14.36
N VAL A 95 -1.88 -13.43 15.63
CA VAL A 95 -0.62 -12.84 16.13
C VAL A 95 0.60 -13.39 15.40
N GLU A 96 0.61 -14.70 15.11
CA GLU A 96 1.70 -15.31 14.33
C GLU A 96 1.80 -14.73 12.92
N ALA A 97 0.67 -14.65 12.20
CA ALA A 97 0.63 -14.05 10.86
C ALA A 97 1.11 -12.59 10.88
N MET A 98 0.65 -11.78 11.85
CA MET A 98 1.08 -10.39 11.99
C MET A 98 2.58 -10.27 12.30
N LYS A 99 3.15 -11.14 13.16
CA LYS A 99 4.59 -11.18 13.44
C LYS A 99 5.43 -11.52 12.20
N LEU A 100 4.87 -12.31 11.27
CA LEU A 100 5.50 -12.64 9.99
C LEU A 100 5.29 -11.57 8.92
N GLY A 101 4.61 -10.46 9.25
CA GLY A 101 4.44 -9.32 8.39
C GLY A 101 3.16 -9.33 7.55
N ALA A 102 2.15 -10.13 7.88
CA ALA A 102 0.83 -9.94 7.29
C ALA A 102 0.30 -8.55 7.61
N PHE A 103 -0.35 -7.90 6.64
CA PHE A 103 -0.96 -6.59 6.82
C PHE A 103 -2.26 -6.69 7.62
N ASP A 104 -3.05 -7.73 7.35
CA ASP A 104 -4.32 -7.98 8.03
C ASP A 104 -4.72 -9.46 7.89
N TYR A 105 -5.84 -9.84 8.51
CA TYR A 105 -6.44 -11.17 8.36
C TYR A 105 -7.96 -11.09 8.19
N ILE A 106 -8.55 -12.13 7.58
CA ILE A 106 -9.99 -12.28 7.38
C ILE A 106 -10.41 -13.66 7.90
N THR A 107 -11.49 -13.70 8.68
CA THR A 107 -12.06 -14.96 9.12
C THR A 107 -13.02 -15.52 8.08
N LYS A 108 -12.92 -16.81 7.77
CA LYS A 108 -13.95 -17.51 6.99
C LYS A 108 -15.19 -17.79 7.87
N PRO A 109 -16.42 -17.62 7.38
CA PRO A 109 -16.78 -17.35 5.99
C PRO A 109 -16.42 -15.92 5.56
N VAL A 110 -15.88 -15.80 4.34
CA VAL A 110 -15.32 -14.55 3.83
C VAL A 110 -16.42 -13.53 3.53
N SER A 111 -16.39 -12.39 4.20
CA SER A 111 -17.24 -11.26 3.89
C SER A 111 -16.65 -10.44 2.73
N LEU A 112 -17.35 -10.37 1.60
CA LEU A 112 -16.91 -9.62 0.42
C LEU A 112 -16.68 -8.14 0.73
N LYS A 113 -17.51 -7.56 1.60
CA LYS A 113 -17.35 -6.17 2.08
C LYS A 113 -16.06 -6.00 2.88
N ASP A 114 -15.74 -6.97 3.74
CA ASP A 114 -14.50 -6.92 4.55
C ASP A 114 -13.26 -7.08 3.66
N VAL A 115 -13.31 -7.96 2.66
CA VAL A 115 -12.25 -8.09 1.64
C VAL A 115 -12.00 -6.76 0.96
N GLN A 116 -13.05 -6.12 0.45
CA GLN A 116 -12.93 -4.84 -0.24
C GLN A 116 -12.32 -3.77 0.67
N GLN A 117 -12.85 -3.58 1.87
CA GLN A 117 -12.35 -2.58 2.82
C GLN A 117 -10.87 -2.77 3.15
N LYS A 118 -10.42 -4.02 3.31
CA LYS A 118 -9.01 -4.30 3.62
C LYS A 118 -8.10 -4.10 2.41
N ILE A 119 -8.54 -4.43 1.20
CA ILE A 119 -7.82 -4.14 -0.03
C ILE A 119 -7.70 -2.61 -0.21
N ASP A 120 -8.80 -1.88 -0.11
CA ASP A 120 -8.82 -0.42 -0.26
C ASP A 120 -7.85 0.23 0.74
N ARG A 121 -7.86 -0.19 2.00
CA ARG A 121 -6.93 0.27 3.03
C ARG A 121 -5.45 0.03 2.67
N ILE A 122 -5.13 -1.12 2.08
CA ILE A 122 -3.76 -1.40 1.59
C ILE A 122 -3.39 -0.46 0.45
N LEU A 123 -4.30 -0.26 -0.50
CA LEU A 123 -4.04 0.59 -1.67
C LEU A 123 -3.88 2.06 -1.27
N GLU A 124 -4.66 2.55 -0.32
CA GLU A 124 -4.48 3.89 0.28
C GLU A 124 -3.12 4.01 0.98
N TYR A 125 -2.74 3.03 1.78
CA TYR A 125 -1.44 2.97 2.45
C TYR A 125 -0.27 2.99 1.46
N LYS A 126 -0.34 2.20 0.38
CA LYS A 126 0.67 2.18 -0.69
C LYS A 126 0.76 3.52 -1.43
N ARG A 127 -0.37 4.16 -1.71
CA ARG A 127 -0.40 5.51 -2.30
C ARG A 127 0.31 6.52 -1.39
N PHE A 128 0.04 6.48 -0.09
CA PHE A 128 0.68 7.36 0.88
C PHE A 128 2.21 7.19 0.93
N ILE A 129 2.71 5.95 1.02
CA ILE A 129 4.16 5.68 1.03
C ILE A 129 4.83 6.10 -0.28
N ASN A 130 4.21 5.81 -1.41
CA ASN A 130 4.75 6.23 -2.71
C ASN A 130 4.82 7.76 -2.81
N SER A 131 3.86 8.47 -2.24
CA SER A 131 3.83 9.92 -2.19
C SER A 131 5.02 10.52 -1.42
N GLU A 132 5.33 9.97 -0.25
CA GLU A 132 6.47 10.42 0.55
C GLU A 132 7.82 10.20 -0.16
N ASN A 133 7.99 9.05 -0.81
CA ASN A 133 9.17 8.75 -1.61
C ASN A 133 9.32 9.68 -2.81
N THR A 134 8.23 10.02 -3.49
CA THR A 134 8.21 10.97 -4.60
C THR A 134 8.62 12.36 -4.14
N LEU A 135 8.10 12.84 -3.02
CA LEU A 135 8.48 14.14 -2.44
C LEU A 135 9.96 14.17 -2.06
N ARG A 136 10.47 13.11 -1.46
CA ARG A 136 11.90 13.01 -1.11
C ARG A 136 12.78 13.06 -2.35
N THR A 137 12.42 12.33 -3.40
CA THR A 137 13.15 12.33 -4.69
C THR A 137 13.11 13.70 -5.34
N TYR A 138 11.95 14.38 -5.36
CA TYR A 138 11.80 15.74 -5.84
C TYR A 138 12.79 16.71 -5.14
N LYS A 139 12.84 16.70 -3.81
CA LYS A 139 13.75 17.55 -3.02
C LYS A 139 15.22 17.31 -3.37
N ILE A 140 15.61 16.06 -3.58
CA ILE A 140 16.98 15.69 -3.96
C ILE A 140 17.31 16.24 -5.35
N LEU A 141 16.45 16.02 -6.34
CA LEU A 141 16.64 16.49 -7.72
C LEU A 141 16.64 18.01 -7.80
N HIS A 142 15.74 18.68 -7.10
CA HIS A 142 15.69 20.14 -7.03
C HIS A 142 17.00 20.73 -6.49
N ASN A 143 17.54 20.20 -5.40
CA ASN A 143 18.83 20.65 -4.85
C ASN A 143 20.00 20.37 -5.81
N GLN A 144 19.98 19.26 -6.54
CA GLN A 144 21.01 18.95 -7.54
C GLN A 144 20.97 19.92 -8.73
N ILE A 145 19.78 20.33 -9.17
CA ILE A 145 19.60 21.34 -10.22
C ILE A 145 20.18 22.68 -9.74
N LEU A 146 19.78 23.17 -8.55
CA LEU A 146 20.28 24.41 -7.99
C LEU A 146 21.81 24.43 -7.90
N ASN A 147 22.41 23.36 -7.35
CA ASN A 147 23.87 23.25 -7.24
C ASN A 147 24.57 23.22 -8.61
N SER A 148 23.95 22.67 -9.63
CA SER A 148 24.50 22.68 -11.00
C SER A 148 24.43 24.07 -11.66
N LEU A 149 23.44 24.90 -11.31
CA LEU A 149 23.30 26.27 -11.85
C LEU A 149 24.32 27.27 -11.25
N VAL A 150 24.75 27.04 -10.01
CA VAL A 150 25.68 27.94 -9.30
C VAL A 150 27.08 27.94 -9.92
N ASN A 151 27.48 26.91 -10.67
CA ASN A 151 28.83 26.72 -11.19
C ASN A 151 28.93 26.84 -12.73
N LEU A 152 27.95 27.45 -13.41
CA LEU A 152 27.93 27.51 -14.88
C LEU A 152 28.97 28.45 -15.45
N ASP A 153 29.32 29.52 -14.73
CA ASP A 153 30.19 30.59 -15.24
C ASP A 153 31.68 30.18 -15.41
N ASP A 154 32.09 29.10 -14.74
CA ASP A 154 33.50 28.61 -14.76
C ASP A 154 33.72 27.40 -15.69
N LEU A 155 32.74 27.02 -16.51
CA LEU A 155 32.81 25.80 -17.33
C LEU A 155 33.38 26.07 -18.74
N SER A 156 34.21 25.15 -19.23
CA SER A 156 34.59 25.11 -20.65
C SER A 156 33.37 24.75 -21.53
N GLU A 157 33.41 25.09 -22.84
CA GLU A 157 32.29 24.87 -23.78
C GLU A 157 31.79 23.42 -23.80
N ASN A 158 32.68 22.45 -23.82
CA ASN A 158 32.33 21.01 -23.75
C ASN A 158 31.72 20.60 -22.41
N GLN A 159 32.15 21.19 -21.32
CA GLN A 159 31.60 20.94 -19.98
C GLN A 159 30.23 21.60 -19.86
N LEU A 160 30.04 22.78 -20.42
CA LEU A 160 28.77 23.49 -20.44
C LEU A 160 27.70 22.67 -21.20
N GLU A 161 28.02 22.18 -22.41
CA GLU A 161 27.10 21.34 -23.19
C GLU A 161 26.66 20.08 -22.40
N LYS A 162 27.60 19.35 -21.79
CA LYS A 162 27.32 18.17 -20.99
C LYS A 162 26.47 18.50 -19.76
N THR A 163 26.74 19.62 -19.11
CA THR A 163 25.99 20.09 -17.94
C THR A 163 24.57 20.49 -18.34
N LEU A 164 24.38 21.19 -19.46
CA LEU A 164 23.06 21.58 -19.97
C LEU A 164 22.21 20.36 -20.37
N ARG A 165 22.80 19.33 -21.00
CA ARG A 165 22.12 18.09 -21.33
C ARG A 165 21.66 17.34 -20.05
N THR A 166 22.53 17.30 -19.03
CA THR A 166 22.20 16.66 -17.74
C THR A 166 21.13 17.44 -16.98
N LEU A 167 21.17 18.78 -17.05
CA LEU A 167 20.13 19.64 -16.48
C LEU A 167 18.78 19.44 -17.17
N GLY A 168 18.75 19.38 -18.51
CA GLY A 168 17.55 19.10 -19.28
C GLY A 168 16.88 17.79 -18.82
N ALA A 169 17.64 16.69 -18.76
CA ALA A 169 17.13 15.40 -18.31
C ALA A 169 16.61 15.43 -16.87
N ARG A 170 17.26 16.19 -15.96
CA ARG A 170 16.80 16.35 -14.58
C ARG A 170 15.54 17.21 -14.47
N ILE A 171 15.43 18.23 -15.31
CA ILE A 171 14.24 19.08 -15.40
C ILE A 171 13.04 18.24 -15.87
N ASP A 172 13.20 17.39 -16.89
CA ASP A 172 12.16 16.48 -17.35
C ASP A 172 11.71 15.50 -16.25
N GLN A 173 12.65 14.98 -15.45
CA GLN A 173 12.33 14.16 -14.27
C GLN A 173 11.52 14.95 -13.22
N VAL A 174 11.89 16.22 -12.97
CA VAL A 174 11.15 17.07 -12.02
C VAL A 174 9.73 17.35 -12.49
N PHE A 175 9.53 17.62 -13.80
CA PHE A 175 8.18 17.79 -14.34
C PHE A 175 7.34 16.52 -14.27
N GLY A 176 7.94 15.35 -14.47
CA GLY A 176 7.27 14.06 -14.24
C GLY A 176 6.80 13.90 -12.78
N LEU A 177 7.69 14.21 -11.84
CA LEU A 177 7.39 14.16 -10.40
C LEU A 177 6.39 15.24 -9.96
N GLN A 178 6.33 16.40 -10.63
CA GLN A 178 5.35 17.45 -10.32
C GLN A 178 3.93 16.96 -10.55
N LYS A 179 3.68 16.22 -11.63
CA LYS A 179 2.38 15.62 -11.91
C LYS A 179 1.99 14.59 -10.84
N ASP A 180 2.96 13.78 -10.40
CA ASP A 180 2.76 12.84 -9.31
C ASP A 180 2.49 13.58 -7.98
N TYR A 181 3.12 14.75 -7.77
CA TYR A 181 2.95 15.58 -6.58
C TYR A 181 1.55 16.22 -6.48
N GLU A 182 0.97 16.65 -7.60
CA GLU A 182 -0.42 17.14 -7.64
C GLU A 182 -1.40 16.04 -7.18
N THR A 183 -1.19 14.81 -7.68
CA THR A 183 -1.97 13.63 -7.23
C THR A 183 -1.78 13.34 -5.73
N ILE A 184 -0.57 13.55 -5.21
CA ILE A 184 -0.24 13.39 -3.79
C ILE A 184 -1.01 14.38 -2.92
N ILE A 185 -1.07 15.65 -3.33
CA ILE A 185 -1.80 16.69 -2.60
C ILE A 185 -3.29 16.32 -2.53
N GLU A 186 -3.87 15.84 -3.62
CA GLU A 186 -5.26 15.40 -3.65
C GLU A 186 -5.50 14.22 -2.69
N VAL A 187 -4.62 13.22 -2.70
CA VAL A 187 -4.72 12.06 -1.78
C VAL A 187 -4.54 12.46 -0.32
N GLN A 188 -3.63 13.39 -0.03
CA GLN A 188 -3.44 13.89 1.33
C GLN A 188 -4.62 14.72 1.83
N ALA A 189 -5.23 15.52 0.95
CA ALA A 189 -6.42 16.30 1.27
C ALA A 189 -7.61 15.37 1.59
N ASP A 190 -7.86 14.35 0.77
CA ASP A 190 -8.90 13.33 1.01
C ASP A 190 -8.67 12.56 2.33
N ALA A 191 -7.41 12.22 2.63
CA ALA A 191 -7.06 11.55 3.88
C ALA A 191 -7.31 12.46 5.11
N LEU A 192 -6.99 13.75 5.00
CA LEU A 192 -7.24 14.73 6.08
C LEU A 192 -8.73 14.93 6.30
N GLU A 193 -9.54 15.04 5.24
CA GLU A 193 -10.99 15.15 5.32
C GLU A 193 -11.62 13.93 6.01
N LYS A 194 -11.14 12.72 5.70
CA LYS A 194 -11.58 11.49 6.37
C LYS A 194 -11.20 11.48 7.85
N ILE A 195 -9.98 11.90 8.21
CA ILE A 195 -9.54 11.99 9.61
C ILE A 195 -10.41 13.00 10.37
N GLU A 196 -10.71 14.15 9.77
CA GLU A 196 -11.59 15.16 10.35
C GLU A 196 -12.99 14.59 10.62
N GLY A 197 -13.57 13.85 9.67
CA GLY A 197 -14.85 13.16 9.86
C GLY A 197 -14.82 12.14 11.02
N TYR A 198 -13.72 11.39 11.18
CA TYR A 198 -13.56 10.47 12.32
C TYR A 198 -13.41 11.22 13.64
N VAL A 199 -12.69 12.33 13.65
CA VAL A 199 -12.49 13.16 14.86
C VAL A 199 -13.82 13.77 15.32
N GLU A 200 -14.62 14.29 14.39
CA GLU A 200 -15.95 14.82 14.72
C GLU A 200 -16.86 13.72 15.29
N HIS A 201 -16.86 12.53 14.68
CA HIS A 201 -17.63 11.41 15.21
C HIS A 201 -17.14 10.99 16.63
N LEU A 202 -15.84 11.00 16.88
CA LEU A 202 -15.31 10.69 18.19
C LEU A 202 -15.71 11.73 19.24
N LYS A 203 -15.83 13.02 18.88
CA LYS A 203 -16.32 14.07 19.79
C LYS A 203 -17.79 13.87 20.19
N GLU A 204 -18.60 13.30 19.28
CA GLU A 204 -20.00 13.01 19.58
C GLU A 204 -20.16 11.83 20.57
N VAL A 205 -19.25 10.84 20.52
CA VAL A 205 -19.34 9.57 21.25
C VAL A 205 -18.57 9.60 22.57
N VAL A 206 -17.46 10.33 22.63
CA VAL A 206 -16.59 10.39 23.83
C VAL A 206 -17.01 11.55 24.73
N PRO A 207 -17.39 11.29 26.00
CA PRO A 207 -17.76 12.37 26.95
C PRO A 207 -16.62 13.37 27.14
N GLU A 208 -16.94 14.65 27.28
CA GLU A 208 -15.96 15.75 27.50
C GLU A 208 -15.09 15.54 28.76
N GLU A 209 -15.62 14.88 29.77
CA GLU A 209 -14.88 14.56 31.00
C GLU A 209 -13.89 13.39 30.83
N SER A 210 -13.90 12.72 29.69
CA SER A 210 -13.00 11.61 29.39
C SER A 210 -11.54 12.11 29.24
N PRO A 211 -10.55 11.43 29.83
CA PRO A 211 -9.14 11.77 29.62
C PRO A 211 -8.70 11.67 28.15
N TYR A 212 -9.47 10.98 27.33
CA TYR A 212 -9.22 10.85 25.88
C TYR A 212 -9.75 12.04 25.07
N TYR A 213 -10.66 12.85 25.62
CA TYR A 213 -11.24 14.00 24.92
C TYR A 213 -10.17 15.05 24.57
N VAL A 214 -9.23 15.31 25.48
CA VAL A 214 -8.09 16.22 25.24
C VAL A 214 -7.21 15.75 24.08
N LEU A 215 -7.05 14.42 23.91
CA LEU A 215 -6.29 13.87 22.79
C LEU A 215 -7.04 14.07 21.45
N ILE A 216 -8.35 13.90 21.46
CA ILE A 216 -9.22 14.13 20.30
C ILE A 216 -9.15 15.60 19.86
N GLU A 217 -9.24 16.54 20.79
CA GLU A 217 -9.09 17.97 20.48
C GLU A 217 -7.72 18.30 19.89
N LYS A 218 -6.67 17.74 20.45
CA LYS A 218 -5.31 17.95 19.93
C LYS A 218 -5.12 17.43 18.51
N ILE A 219 -5.71 16.27 18.19
CA ILE A 219 -5.70 15.72 16.81
C ILE A 219 -6.46 16.66 15.88
N ASN A 220 -7.62 17.17 16.29
CA ASN A 220 -8.42 18.11 15.53
C ASN A 220 -7.67 19.42 15.22
N GLU A 221 -7.00 19.99 16.24
CA GLU A 221 -6.17 21.18 16.03
C GLU A 221 -5.04 20.95 15.02
N GLU A 222 -4.38 19.80 15.06
CA GLU A 222 -3.30 19.47 14.13
C GLU A 222 -3.82 19.24 12.69
N CYS A 223 -4.99 18.63 12.54
CA CYS A 223 -5.65 18.50 11.21
C CYS A 223 -5.98 19.89 10.65
N ASN A 224 -6.64 20.75 11.41
CA ASN A 224 -7.02 22.09 10.97
C ASN A 224 -5.83 22.99 10.60
N LYS A 225 -4.70 22.87 11.28
CA LYS A 225 -3.46 23.60 10.92
C LYS A 225 -2.92 23.18 9.55
N ARG A 226 -3.10 21.92 9.15
CA ARG A 226 -2.59 21.38 7.88
C ARG A 226 -3.51 21.62 6.70
N ILE A 227 -4.82 21.81 6.95
CA ILE A 227 -5.81 22.15 5.92
C ILE A 227 -5.70 23.64 5.55
N THR A 228 -5.28 24.49 6.49
CA THR A 228 -5.20 25.95 6.30
C THR A 228 -3.81 26.46 5.87
N ALA A 229 -2.81 25.61 5.76
CA ALA A 229 -1.42 25.92 5.37
C ALA A 229 -1.17 25.52 3.90
#